data_83912aa576e1e789c2a7bd5fc9a3316d
#
_entry.id   83912aa576e1e789c2a7bd5fc9a3316d
#
_cell.length_a   1.000
_cell.length_b   1.000
_cell.length_c   1.000
_cell.angle_alpha   90.00
_cell.angle_beta   90.00
_cell.angle_gamma   90.00
#
_symmetry.space_group_name_H-M   'P 1'
#
loop_
_entity.id
_entity.type
_entity.pdbx_description
1 polymer ?
#
loop_
_entity_poly.entity_id
_entity_poly.type
_entity_poly.pdbx_seq_one_letter_code
_entity_poly.pdbx_strand_id
1 'polypeptide(L)'
;DEIVIRFNNIPPNQPIGLSPNNNKNPDSVIFLSAGDFLDEDGDDAMAAHWTVYQDCDFSSGPILNEFVNMENWYYNENTQESVELTLLPVSGLNGNSSYCWKVRYRDTSLGWSDWSEAMSFETGESQYSENLLSNSDAELGTIEGWTVTDGYMESLEAYLCDGIEPYNGDYYFIVGALCNTATYAEAYQEVDVSEYTECIDQNSAYVNYGGYLSDWGGSDYPEMAVAFLDEDGYEIDRTDNIGTYNSFWTYFSNEYQIPVNTRSIQMILMGTRYAGDDNDSYFDDLFLKIWQNESCLNLLGDLNQDTVINILDVIVLINIILGQSPTDYQEEIGDVNQDGIINVLDIILVVNIILNR
;
A
#
# COMPACT_ATOMS: atom_id res chain seq x y z
N ASP A 1 -18.13 4.22 -37.44
CA ASP A 1 -17.72 3.13 -36.54
C ASP A 1 -18.04 1.82 -37.26
N GLU A 2 -17.04 1.01 -37.53
CA GLU A 2 -17.20 -0.28 -38.16
C GLU A 2 -17.10 -1.34 -37.05
N ILE A 3 -18.24 -1.99 -36.75
CA ILE A 3 -18.23 -3.13 -35.84
C ILE A 3 -17.98 -4.36 -36.71
N VAL A 4 -16.79 -4.93 -36.62
CA VAL A 4 -16.48 -6.23 -37.26
C VAL A 4 -16.94 -7.35 -36.34
N ILE A 5 -18.07 -7.97 -36.67
CA ILE A 5 -18.51 -9.19 -35.97
C ILE A 5 -17.87 -10.38 -36.70
N ARG A 6 -16.92 -11.05 -36.05
CA ARG A 6 -16.39 -12.31 -36.54
C ARG A 6 -17.34 -13.46 -36.19
N PHE A 7 -17.74 -14.21 -37.17
CA PHE A 7 -18.41 -15.50 -37.00
C PHE A 7 -17.29 -16.55 -36.88
N ASN A 8 -17.25 -17.31 -35.84
CA ASN A 8 -16.28 -18.34 -35.45
C ASN A 8 -15.04 -17.81 -34.71
N ASN A 9 -15.23 -16.84 -33.84
CA ASN A 9 -14.18 -16.45 -32.88
C ASN A 9 -13.76 -17.68 -32.04
N ILE A 10 -12.45 -17.89 -31.94
CA ILE A 10 -11.85 -18.83 -30.99
C ILE A 10 -11.48 -18.02 -29.75
N PRO A 11 -12.06 -18.27 -28.57
CA PRO A 11 -11.67 -17.55 -27.37
C PRO A 11 -10.16 -17.67 -27.06
N PRO A 12 -9.58 -16.71 -26.34
CA PRO A 12 -8.18 -16.79 -25.96
C PRO A 12 -7.81 -18.06 -25.21
N ASN A 13 -6.58 -18.47 -25.32
CA ASN A 13 -6.05 -19.60 -24.57
C ASN A 13 -6.19 -19.34 -23.05
N GLN A 14 -6.46 -20.43 -22.32
CA GLN A 14 -6.48 -20.39 -20.85
C GLN A 14 -5.17 -19.84 -20.29
N PRO A 15 -5.19 -18.77 -19.46
CA PRO A 15 -3.97 -18.23 -18.87
C PRO A 15 -3.30 -19.23 -17.92
N ILE A 16 -1.98 -19.13 -17.82
CA ILE A 16 -1.19 -19.88 -16.84
C ILE A 16 -0.88 -18.93 -15.68
N GLY A 17 -1.35 -19.25 -14.47
CA GLY A 17 -0.92 -18.53 -13.27
C GLY A 17 0.57 -18.75 -13.00
N LEU A 18 1.32 -17.69 -12.69
CA LEU A 18 2.76 -17.76 -12.47
C LEU A 18 3.11 -17.56 -10.99
N SER A 19 2.67 -16.47 -10.39
CA SER A 19 3.03 -16.08 -9.02
C SER A 19 1.91 -15.23 -8.36
N PRO A 20 1.72 -15.35 -7.05
CA PRO A 20 2.32 -16.31 -6.13
C PRO A 20 1.69 -17.70 -6.27
N ASN A 21 2.47 -18.75 -5.99
CA ASN A 21 2.02 -20.13 -6.04
C ASN A 21 2.59 -20.93 -4.87
N ASN A 22 1.74 -21.29 -3.93
CA ASN A 22 2.08 -22.04 -2.70
C ASN A 22 3.23 -21.41 -1.88
N ASN A 23 3.42 -20.11 -2.01
CA ASN A 23 4.47 -19.37 -1.32
C ASN A 23 3.87 -18.59 -0.13
N LYS A 24 4.68 -18.42 0.92
CA LYS A 24 4.42 -17.42 1.94
C LYS A 24 4.97 -16.08 1.46
N ASN A 25 4.11 -15.08 1.38
CA ASN A 25 4.48 -13.74 0.92
C ASN A 25 4.30 -12.75 2.08
N PRO A 26 5.39 -12.17 2.61
CA PRO A 26 5.32 -11.21 3.71
C PRO A 26 4.94 -9.80 3.29
N ASP A 27 4.89 -9.52 1.97
CA ASP A 27 4.67 -8.18 1.46
C ASP A 27 3.26 -7.67 1.75
N SER A 28 3.12 -6.37 1.99
CA SER A 28 1.83 -5.71 2.17
C SER A 28 1.03 -5.62 0.87
N VAL A 29 1.74 -5.59 -0.26
CA VAL A 29 1.17 -5.67 -1.61
C VAL A 29 1.68 -6.92 -2.29
N ILE A 30 0.75 -7.73 -2.78
CA ILE A 30 1.06 -8.99 -3.44
C ILE A 30 0.77 -8.83 -4.92
N PHE A 31 1.77 -9.06 -5.76
CA PHE A 31 1.61 -9.01 -7.20
C PHE A 31 1.19 -10.38 -7.73
N LEU A 32 -0.08 -10.48 -8.18
CA LEU A 32 -0.53 -11.63 -8.93
C LEU A 32 -0.01 -11.52 -10.35
N SER A 33 0.62 -12.54 -10.87
CA SER A 33 1.14 -12.57 -12.23
C SER A 33 0.68 -13.81 -12.99
N ALA A 34 0.39 -13.63 -14.28
CA ALA A 34 -0.01 -14.68 -15.19
C ALA A 34 0.81 -14.63 -16.48
N GLY A 35 0.75 -15.69 -17.26
CA GLY A 35 1.40 -15.76 -18.57
C GLY A 35 0.76 -14.84 -19.60
N ASP A 36 1.50 -14.57 -20.66
CA ASP A 36 1.09 -13.70 -21.76
C ASP A 36 -0.27 -14.10 -22.34
N PHE A 37 -1.02 -13.11 -22.84
CA PHE A 37 -2.20 -13.34 -23.64
C PHE A 37 -1.82 -14.05 -24.93
N LEU A 38 -2.53 -15.12 -25.25
CA LEU A 38 -2.36 -15.90 -26.48
C LEU A 38 -3.73 -16.19 -27.09
N ASP A 39 -3.85 -15.94 -28.39
CA ASP A 39 -5.05 -16.18 -29.16
C ASP A 39 -4.73 -16.91 -30.46
N GLU A 40 -5.50 -17.98 -30.79
CA GLU A 40 -5.19 -18.85 -31.94
C GLU A 40 -5.59 -18.24 -33.29
N ASP A 41 -6.58 -17.37 -33.32
CA ASP A 41 -7.02 -16.69 -34.55
C ASP A 41 -6.47 -15.27 -34.67
N GLY A 42 -5.62 -14.86 -33.70
CA GLY A 42 -4.81 -13.66 -33.72
C GLY A 42 -5.57 -12.40 -33.36
N ASP A 43 -6.63 -12.51 -32.59
CA ASP A 43 -7.28 -11.35 -32.00
C ASP A 43 -6.40 -10.74 -30.90
N ASP A 44 -6.48 -9.41 -30.75
CA ASP A 44 -5.76 -8.68 -29.73
C ASP A 44 -6.41 -8.85 -28.35
N ALA A 45 -5.61 -8.66 -27.30
CA ALA A 45 -6.08 -8.64 -25.93
C ALA A 45 -6.99 -7.42 -25.68
N MET A 46 -8.06 -7.59 -24.91
CA MET A 46 -8.98 -6.53 -24.52
C MET A 46 -9.04 -6.34 -23.01
N ALA A 47 -9.16 -7.43 -22.24
CA ALA A 47 -9.30 -7.33 -20.79
C ALA A 47 -8.75 -8.57 -20.09
N ALA A 48 -8.43 -8.39 -18.81
CA ALA A 48 -8.19 -9.45 -17.84
C ALA A 48 -9.24 -9.37 -16.73
N HIS A 49 -9.69 -10.52 -16.25
CA HIS A 49 -10.58 -10.61 -15.09
C HIS A 49 -9.90 -11.45 -14.01
N TRP A 50 -9.57 -10.81 -12.91
CA TRP A 50 -8.90 -11.39 -11.76
C TRP A 50 -9.86 -11.60 -10.61
N THR A 51 -9.71 -12.69 -9.90
CA THR A 51 -10.51 -12.94 -8.69
C THR A 51 -9.62 -13.52 -7.59
N VAL A 52 -9.80 -13.03 -6.36
CA VAL A 52 -9.14 -13.54 -5.15
C VAL A 52 -10.19 -14.02 -4.17
N TYR A 53 -9.95 -15.14 -3.54
CA TYR A 53 -10.83 -15.77 -2.56
C TYR A 53 -10.07 -16.09 -1.29
N GLN A 54 -10.75 -16.01 -0.16
CA GLN A 54 -10.17 -16.44 1.12
C GLN A 54 -10.07 -17.96 1.23
N ASP A 55 -10.93 -18.67 0.50
CA ASP A 55 -10.98 -20.13 0.50
C ASP A 55 -10.79 -20.69 -0.91
N CYS A 56 -9.99 -21.74 -1.06
CA CYS A 56 -9.73 -22.40 -2.33
C CYS A 56 -10.85 -23.34 -2.80
N ASP A 57 -11.92 -23.46 -2.07
CA ASP A 57 -13.12 -24.20 -2.50
C ASP A 57 -14.09 -23.33 -3.32
N PHE A 58 -13.82 -22.01 -3.39
CA PHE A 58 -14.61 -21.02 -4.13
C PHE A 58 -16.10 -21.00 -3.75
N SER A 59 -16.44 -21.45 -2.56
CA SER A 59 -17.83 -21.52 -2.07
C SER A 59 -18.35 -20.15 -1.60
N SER A 60 -17.45 -19.28 -1.19
CA SER A 60 -17.73 -17.88 -0.86
C SER A 60 -17.62 -16.99 -2.11
N GLY A 61 -18.14 -15.78 -2.04
CA GLY A 61 -17.84 -14.76 -3.06
C GLY A 61 -16.36 -14.37 -3.05
N PRO A 62 -15.81 -13.88 -4.16
CA PRO A 62 -14.45 -13.34 -4.18
C PRO A 62 -14.35 -12.13 -3.24
N ILE A 63 -13.23 -12.02 -2.54
CA ILE A 63 -12.88 -10.83 -1.75
C ILE A 63 -12.32 -9.71 -2.64
N LEU A 64 -11.84 -10.07 -3.83
CA LEU A 64 -11.44 -9.15 -4.88
C LEU A 64 -11.95 -9.69 -6.21
N ASN A 65 -12.58 -8.82 -6.99
CA ASN A 65 -13.18 -9.14 -8.29
C ASN A 65 -12.88 -8.00 -9.26
N GLU A 66 -11.69 -8.05 -9.88
CA GLU A 66 -11.10 -6.95 -10.62
C GLU A 66 -11.13 -7.19 -12.13
N PHE A 67 -11.56 -6.19 -12.89
CA PHE A 67 -11.52 -6.16 -14.35
C PHE A 67 -10.49 -5.13 -14.82
N VAL A 68 -9.38 -5.58 -15.37
CA VAL A 68 -8.38 -4.75 -16.02
C VAL A 68 -8.68 -4.68 -17.50
N ASN A 69 -8.99 -3.52 -18.03
CA ASN A 69 -9.41 -3.33 -19.41
C ASN A 69 -8.42 -2.47 -20.20
N MET A 70 -8.20 -2.80 -21.48
CA MET A 70 -7.42 -2.00 -22.42
C MET A 70 -8.25 -0.96 -23.18
N GLU A 71 -9.58 -0.93 -23.00
CA GLU A 71 -10.46 0.02 -23.67
C GLU A 71 -10.69 1.28 -22.85
N ASN A 72 -10.64 2.43 -23.53
CA ASN A 72 -11.18 3.68 -23.05
C ASN A 72 -12.43 4.03 -23.88
N TRP A 73 -13.58 4.00 -23.24
CA TRP A 73 -14.88 4.23 -23.90
C TRP A 73 -15.10 5.66 -24.39
N TYR A 74 -14.30 6.61 -23.92
CA TYR A 74 -14.49 8.06 -24.16
C TYR A 74 -13.67 8.61 -25.33
N TYR A 75 -12.68 7.87 -25.84
CA TYR A 75 -11.81 8.30 -26.91
C TYR A 75 -11.73 7.27 -28.03
N ASN A 76 -11.59 7.73 -29.27
CA ASN A 76 -11.35 6.87 -30.44
C ASN A 76 -9.92 6.28 -30.47
N GLU A 77 -9.13 6.59 -29.46
CA GLU A 77 -7.77 6.06 -29.30
C GLU A 77 -7.73 5.15 -28.07
N ASN A 78 -7.07 4.02 -28.19
CA ASN A 78 -6.79 3.17 -27.04
C ASN A 78 -5.73 3.86 -26.18
N THR A 79 -6.16 4.57 -25.15
CA THR A 79 -5.25 5.23 -24.21
C THR A 79 -4.70 4.28 -23.15
N GLN A 80 -5.10 3.02 -23.17
CA GLN A 80 -4.68 1.96 -22.25
C GLN A 80 -3.73 0.95 -22.90
N GLU A 81 -3.07 1.29 -24.01
CA GLU A 81 -2.05 0.42 -24.64
C GLU A 81 -0.92 -0.01 -23.68
N SER A 82 -0.73 0.70 -22.58
CA SER A 82 0.26 0.39 -21.57
C SER A 82 -0.28 -0.35 -20.35
N VAL A 83 -1.56 -0.70 -20.32
CA VAL A 83 -2.14 -1.46 -19.21
C VAL A 83 -1.61 -2.87 -19.21
N GLU A 84 -1.00 -3.24 -18.10
CA GLU A 84 -0.45 -4.58 -17.90
C GLU A 84 -1.58 -5.55 -17.50
N LEU A 85 -2.06 -6.36 -18.45
CA LEU A 85 -3.14 -7.33 -18.19
C LEU A 85 -2.68 -8.57 -17.43
N THR A 86 -1.37 -8.83 -17.42
CA THR A 86 -0.77 -10.04 -16.85
C THR A 86 -0.29 -9.86 -15.42
N LEU A 87 -0.46 -8.66 -14.85
CA LEU A 87 -0.03 -8.32 -13.50
C LEU A 87 -1.14 -7.56 -12.77
N LEU A 88 -1.46 -7.98 -11.53
CA LEU A 88 -2.40 -7.28 -10.66
C LEU A 88 -1.78 -7.09 -9.27
N PRO A 89 -1.60 -5.86 -8.78
CA PRO A 89 -1.29 -5.61 -7.39
C PRO A 89 -2.53 -5.84 -6.50
N VAL A 90 -2.36 -6.53 -5.39
CA VAL A 90 -3.41 -6.79 -4.40
C VAL A 90 -2.94 -6.33 -3.02
N SER A 91 -3.67 -5.43 -2.41
CA SER A 91 -3.42 -4.90 -1.08
C SER A 91 -4.56 -5.25 -0.10
N GLY A 92 -4.42 -4.90 1.16
CA GLY A 92 -5.49 -5.04 2.16
C GLY A 92 -5.80 -6.47 2.61
N LEU A 93 -4.98 -7.45 2.25
CA LEU A 93 -5.14 -8.83 2.69
C LEU A 93 -4.72 -8.99 4.15
N ASN A 94 -5.46 -9.83 4.89
CA ASN A 94 -5.09 -10.16 6.28
C ASN A 94 -3.77 -10.93 6.33
N GLY A 95 -2.92 -10.60 7.31
CA GLY A 95 -1.69 -11.36 7.58
C GLY A 95 -1.96 -12.79 8.06
N ASN A 96 -0.98 -13.67 7.90
CA ASN A 96 -1.04 -15.10 8.28
C ASN A 96 -2.30 -15.83 7.77
N SER A 97 -2.76 -15.47 6.57
CA SER A 97 -4.00 -15.99 5.96
C SER A 97 -3.70 -16.65 4.62
N SER A 98 -4.53 -17.64 4.25
CA SER A 98 -4.43 -18.33 2.97
C SER A 98 -5.42 -17.75 1.98
N TYR A 99 -4.99 -17.59 0.75
CA TYR A 99 -5.79 -17.06 -0.35
C TYR A 99 -5.64 -17.92 -1.60
N CYS A 100 -6.66 -17.87 -2.45
CA CYS A 100 -6.61 -18.46 -3.79
C CYS A 100 -7.04 -17.45 -4.82
N TRP A 101 -6.40 -17.49 -5.98
CA TRP A 101 -6.71 -16.60 -7.08
C TRP A 101 -6.75 -17.32 -8.41
N LYS A 102 -7.41 -16.70 -9.36
CA LYS A 102 -7.49 -17.13 -10.77
C LYS A 102 -7.73 -15.93 -11.66
N VAL A 103 -7.36 -16.08 -12.94
CA VAL A 103 -7.50 -15.06 -13.96
C VAL A 103 -8.04 -15.67 -15.25
N ARG A 104 -8.71 -14.87 -16.07
CA ARG A 104 -9.06 -15.17 -17.46
C ARG A 104 -8.90 -13.94 -18.33
N TYR A 105 -8.71 -14.16 -19.62
CA TYR A 105 -8.53 -13.08 -20.59
C TYR A 105 -9.72 -12.96 -21.54
N ARG A 106 -9.88 -11.76 -22.08
CA ARG A 106 -10.89 -11.46 -23.11
C ARG A 106 -10.20 -10.88 -24.33
N ASP A 107 -10.63 -11.33 -25.52
CA ASP A 107 -10.20 -10.82 -26.81
C ASP A 107 -11.06 -9.63 -27.26
N THR A 108 -10.62 -8.94 -28.32
CA THR A 108 -11.35 -7.83 -28.96
C THR A 108 -12.61 -8.29 -29.71
N SER A 109 -12.76 -9.58 -29.97
CA SER A 109 -13.98 -10.18 -30.50
C SER A 109 -14.98 -10.61 -29.40
N LEU A 110 -14.69 -10.23 -28.14
CA LEU A 110 -15.52 -10.38 -26.93
C LEU A 110 -15.60 -11.83 -26.39
N GLY A 111 -14.72 -12.72 -26.83
CA GLY A 111 -14.59 -14.07 -26.29
C GLY A 111 -13.83 -14.08 -24.96
N TRP A 112 -14.30 -14.83 -23.96
CA TRP A 112 -13.55 -15.08 -22.73
C TRP A 112 -12.85 -16.43 -22.80
N SER A 113 -11.58 -16.47 -22.37
CA SER A 113 -10.91 -17.74 -22.11
C SER A 113 -11.56 -18.51 -20.96
N ASP A 114 -11.23 -19.79 -20.83
CA ASP A 114 -11.41 -20.47 -19.54
C ASP A 114 -10.59 -19.81 -18.45
N TRP A 115 -11.01 -19.97 -17.18
CA TRP A 115 -10.24 -19.53 -16.03
C TRP A 115 -8.93 -20.30 -15.94
N SER A 116 -7.85 -19.64 -15.50
CA SER A 116 -6.62 -20.32 -15.11
C SER A 116 -6.90 -21.41 -14.07
N GLU A 117 -5.98 -22.37 -13.94
CA GLU A 117 -5.94 -23.20 -12.74
C GLU A 117 -5.85 -22.29 -11.51
N ALA A 118 -6.47 -22.74 -10.42
CA ALA A 118 -6.42 -22.00 -9.17
C ALA A 118 -5.01 -22.01 -8.58
N MET A 119 -4.53 -20.82 -8.24
CA MET A 119 -3.26 -20.63 -7.56
C MET A 119 -3.52 -20.28 -6.10
N SER A 120 -2.65 -20.71 -5.19
CA SER A 120 -2.77 -20.40 -3.77
C SER A 120 -1.51 -19.73 -3.25
N PHE A 121 -1.68 -18.90 -2.21
CA PHE A 121 -0.57 -18.34 -1.45
C PHE A 121 -0.98 -18.13 0.02
N GLU A 122 0.01 -17.93 0.88
CA GLU A 122 -0.19 -17.50 2.26
C GLU A 122 0.45 -16.12 2.44
N THR A 123 -0.28 -15.22 3.09
CA THR A 123 0.31 -13.97 3.56
C THR A 123 1.22 -14.25 4.75
N GLY A 124 2.32 -13.50 4.85
CA GLY A 124 3.21 -13.54 6.01
C GLY A 124 2.60 -12.86 7.23
N GLU A 125 3.33 -12.87 8.32
CA GLU A 125 3.12 -11.91 9.39
C GLU A 125 3.37 -10.53 8.79
N SER A 126 2.41 -9.62 8.90
CA SER A 126 2.59 -8.28 8.36
C SER A 126 3.73 -7.61 9.10
N GLN A 127 4.79 -7.27 8.39
CA GLN A 127 5.87 -6.44 8.94
C GLN A 127 5.45 -4.97 9.04
N TYR A 128 4.35 -4.61 8.40
CA TYR A 128 3.78 -3.27 8.42
C TYR A 128 2.70 -3.16 9.51
N SER A 129 2.54 -1.96 10.06
CA SER A 129 1.38 -1.61 10.87
C SER A 129 0.06 -1.82 10.10
N GLU A 130 -1.05 -1.79 10.82
CA GLU A 130 -2.34 -1.52 10.19
C GLU A 130 -2.28 -0.18 9.42
N ASN A 131 -3.25 0.05 8.54
CA ASN A 131 -3.36 1.35 7.87
C ASN A 131 -3.63 2.45 8.91
N LEU A 132 -2.73 3.43 8.99
CA LEU A 132 -2.80 4.50 9.97
C LEU A 132 -3.74 5.65 9.55
N LEU A 133 -4.17 5.67 8.28
CA LEU A 133 -5.15 6.63 7.81
C LEU A 133 -6.56 6.23 8.28
N SER A 134 -7.31 7.20 8.76
CA SER A 134 -8.74 7.08 8.96
C SER A 134 -9.50 7.43 7.69
N ASN A 135 -10.66 6.81 7.45
CA ASN A 135 -11.47 7.07 6.26
C ASN A 135 -10.62 7.09 4.97
N SER A 136 -9.79 6.08 4.80
CA SER A 136 -8.80 6.00 3.72
C SER A 136 -9.39 5.57 2.38
N ASP A 137 -10.57 4.94 2.44
CA ASP A 137 -11.35 4.35 1.35
C ASP A 137 -12.60 5.19 1.00
N ALA A 138 -12.74 6.41 1.56
CA ALA A 138 -13.87 7.32 1.38
C ALA A 138 -15.25 6.80 1.85
N GLU A 139 -15.36 5.56 2.37
CA GLU A 139 -16.62 4.87 2.63
C GLU A 139 -17.49 5.49 3.74
N LEU A 140 -16.98 6.48 4.46
CA LEU A 140 -17.83 7.31 5.34
C LEU A 140 -18.74 8.29 4.55
N GLY A 141 -18.54 8.45 3.22
CA GLY A 141 -19.27 9.42 2.40
C GLY A 141 -19.00 10.87 2.80
N THR A 142 -17.90 11.13 3.47
CA THR A 142 -17.47 12.45 3.96
C THR A 142 -15.93 12.55 3.88
N ILE A 143 -15.40 13.76 4.04
CA ILE A 143 -13.96 13.99 4.15
C ILE A 143 -13.47 13.95 5.60
N GLU A 144 -14.18 13.27 6.51
CA GLU A 144 -13.78 13.17 7.92
C GLU A 144 -12.36 12.58 8.01
N GLY A 145 -11.52 13.18 8.85
CA GLY A 145 -10.10 12.83 8.98
C GLY A 145 -9.17 13.64 8.08
N TRP A 146 -9.67 14.25 7.01
CA TRP A 146 -8.88 15.05 6.08
C TRP A 146 -9.03 16.57 6.34
N THR A 147 -7.94 17.31 6.18
CA THR A 147 -7.87 18.76 6.32
C THR A 147 -7.55 19.37 4.97
N VAL A 148 -8.46 20.21 4.44
CA VAL A 148 -8.26 20.92 3.17
C VAL A 148 -7.46 22.19 3.44
N THR A 149 -6.35 22.38 2.74
CA THR A 149 -5.46 23.55 2.83
C THR A 149 -5.65 24.52 1.68
N ASP A 150 -6.04 24.02 0.51
CA ASP A 150 -6.38 24.85 -0.65
C ASP A 150 -7.52 24.20 -1.46
N GLY A 151 -8.33 25.01 -2.14
CA GLY A 151 -9.43 24.54 -2.99
C GLY A 151 -10.51 23.77 -2.24
N TYR A 152 -10.90 22.64 -2.80
CA TYR A 152 -11.97 21.77 -2.28
C TYR A 152 -11.58 20.28 -2.33
N MET A 153 -12.09 19.52 -1.39
CA MET A 153 -12.07 18.06 -1.39
C MET A 153 -13.50 17.56 -1.18
N GLU A 154 -13.89 16.53 -1.90
CA GLU A 154 -15.21 15.88 -1.79
C GLU A 154 -15.04 14.37 -1.65
N SER A 155 -16.04 13.71 -1.05
CA SER A 155 -16.25 12.27 -1.12
C SER A 155 -17.58 12.07 -1.83
N LEU A 156 -17.56 11.40 -2.98
CA LEU A 156 -18.74 11.25 -3.84
C LEU A 156 -19.04 9.80 -4.15
N GLU A 157 -20.36 9.52 -4.32
CA GLU A 157 -20.83 8.28 -4.91
C GLU A 157 -20.58 8.24 -6.42
N ALA A 158 -20.60 7.02 -6.98
CA ALA A 158 -20.47 6.80 -8.42
C ALA A 158 -21.36 7.75 -9.24
N TYR A 159 -20.77 8.36 -10.27
CA TYR A 159 -21.43 9.22 -11.26
C TYR A 159 -22.10 10.50 -10.73
N LEU A 160 -21.92 10.82 -9.46
CA LEU A 160 -22.41 12.09 -8.93
C LEU A 160 -21.55 13.24 -9.50
N CYS A 161 -22.21 14.35 -9.93
CA CYS A 161 -21.57 15.49 -10.61
C CYS A 161 -20.71 15.08 -11.83
N ASP A 162 -21.19 14.11 -12.63
CA ASP A 162 -20.50 13.57 -13.81
C ASP A 162 -19.16 12.85 -13.51
N GLY A 163 -18.97 12.38 -12.26
CA GLY A 163 -17.80 11.61 -11.85
C GLY A 163 -17.76 10.16 -12.36
N ILE A 164 -16.84 9.38 -11.86
CA ILE A 164 -16.58 8.00 -12.28
C ILE A 164 -17.10 6.98 -11.24
N GLU A 165 -16.94 5.69 -11.50
CA GLU A 165 -17.12 4.63 -10.48
C GLU A 165 -15.94 4.64 -9.50
N PRO A 166 -16.17 4.44 -8.19
CA PRO A 166 -15.12 4.16 -7.22
C PRO A 166 -14.24 2.99 -7.68
N TYR A 167 -13.00 2.94 -7.23
CA TYR A 167 -12.18 1.75 -7.39
C TYR A 167 -12.77 0.60 -6.56
N ASN A 168 -13.16 0.88 -5.32
CA ASN A 168 -13.75 -0.07 -4.39
C ASN A 168 -14.89 0.59 -3.61
N GLY A 169 -15.87 -0.19 -3.14
CA GLY A 169 -16.95 0.33 -2.32
C GLY A 169 -17.98 1.20 -3.06
N ASP A 170 -18.51 2.18 -2.35
CA ASP A 170 -19.58 3.08 -2.83
C ASP A 170 -19.12 4.54 -3.04
N TYR A 171 -17.96 4.92 -2.46
CA TYR A 171 -17.43 6.30 -2.45
C TYR A 171 -15.97 6.36 -2.87
N TYR A 172 -15.53 7.52 -3.32
CA TYR A 172 -14.14 7.85 -3.60
C TYR A 172 -13.87 9.33 -3.31
N PHE A 173 -12.60 9.72 -3.12
CA PHE A 173 -12.21 11.11 -2.91
C PHE A 173 -11.91 11.83 -4.22
N ILE A 174 -12.21 13.14 -4.25
CA ILE A 174 -11.85 14.05 -5.31
C ILE A 174 -11.19 15.27 -4.68
N VAL A 175 -9.95 15.56 -5.09
CA VAL A 175 -9.21 16.74 -4.66
C VAL A 175 -9.17 17.75 -5.80
N GLY A 176 -9.93 18.85 -5.65
CA GLY A 176 -10.23 19.80 -6.73
C GLY A 176 -11.72 19.90 -7.03
N ALA A 177 -12.44 18.84 -6.76
CA ALA A 177 -13.90 18.69 -6.73
C ALA A 177 -14.61 18.81 -8.09
N LEU A 178 -15.70 18.06 -8.22
CA LEU A 178 -16.58 18.07 -9.38
C LEU A 178 -17.81 18.97 -9.16
N CYS A 179 -18.37 18.93 -7.95
CA CYS A 179 -19.56 19.74 -7.64
C CYS A 179 -19.22 21.21 -7.32
N ASN A 180 -17.99 21.47 -6.83
CA ASN A 180 -17.47 22.81 -6.53
C ASN A 180 -16.01 22.91 -7.00
N THR A 181 -15.80 23.35 -8.21
CA THR A 181 -14.51 23.22 -8.88
C THR A 181 -13.44 24.20 -8.42
N ALA A 182 -12.19 23.73 -8.33
CA ALA A 182 -11.00 24.54 -8.14
C ALA A 182 -9.92 24.15 -9.16
N THR A 183 -9.09 25.11 -9.59
CA THR A 183 -7.98 24.83 -10.52
C THR A 183 -6.83 24.07 -9.86
N TYR A 184 -6.70 24.22 -8.56
CA TYR A 184 -5.79 23.49 -7.69
C TYR A 184 -6.49 23.24 -6.36
N ALA A 185 -6.21 22.10 -5.78
CA ALA A 185 -6.63 21.80 -4.42
C ALA A 185 -5.58 20.93 -3.72
N GLU A 186 -5.56 21.04 -2.40
CA GLU A 186 -4.69 20.28 -1.55
C GLU A 186 -5.40 19.92 -0.24
N ALA A 187 -5.23 18.68 0.17
CA ALA A 187 -5.71 18.20 1.46
C ALA A 187 -4.66 17.25 2.08
N TYR A 188 -4.65 17.17 3.40
CA TYR A 188 -3.79 16.21 4.09
C TYR A 188 -4.53 15.52 5.25
N GLN A 189 -4.00 14.37 5.62
CA GLN A 189 -4.28 13.73 6.89
C GLN A 189 -2.99 13.55 7.68
N GLU A 190 -2.96 14.01 8.93
CA GLU A 190 -1.81 13.88 9.81
C GLU A 190 -1.96 12.67 10.73
N VAL A 191 -0.91 11.88 10.80
CA VAL A 191 -0.82 10.66 11.59
C VAL A 191 0.27 10.81 12.63
N ASP A 192 -0.07 10.60 13.90
CA ASP A 192 0.91 10.53 14.99
C ASP A 192 1.70 9.21 14.89
N VAL A 193 3.01 9.32 14.86
CA VAL A 193 3.94 8.17 14.79
C VAL A 193 4.84 8.07 16.03
N SER A 194 4.41 8.66 17.13
CA SER A 194 5.18 8.70 18.40
C SER A 194 5.45 7.29 18.95
N GLU A 195 4.58 6.31 18.68
CA GLU A 195 4.78 4.91 19.09
C GLU A 195 5.98 4.25 18.38
N TYR A 196 6.42 4.79 17.22
CA TYR A 196 7.54 4.30 16.41
C TYR A 196 8.84 5.07 16.66
N THR A 197 8.84 6.04 17.56
CA THR A 197 9.94 7.00 17.82
C THR A 197 11.28 6.31 17.94
N GLU A 198 11.35 5.20 18.67
CA GLU A 198 12.61 4.50 18.92
C GLU A 198 13.26 3.97 17.63
N CYS A 199 12.49 3.36 16.76
CA CYS A 199 12.98 2.88 15.47
C CYS A 199 13.23 4.02 14.49
N ILE A 200 12.41 5.07 14.54
CA ILE A 200 12.62 6.28 13.73
C ILE A 200 13.97 6.91 14.05
N ASP A 201 14.27 7.13 15.33
CA ASP A 201 15.50 7.82 15.76
C ASP A 201 16.76 6.94 15.57
N GLN A 202 16.59 5.64 15.33
CA GLN A 202 17.66 4.72 14.94
C GLN A 202 17.78 4.52 13.41
N ASN A 203 17.08 5.29 12.58
CA ASN A 203 17.00 5.12 11.12
C ASN A 203 16.52 3.71 10.70
N SER A 204 15.66 3.08 11.48
CA SER A 204 15.21 1.70 11.29
C SER A 204 13.71 1.60 11.06
N ALA A 205 13.03 2.71 10.76
CA ALA A 205 11.63 2.78 10.42
C ALA A 205 11.43 3.31 8.99
N TYR A 206 10.45 2.74 8.30
CA TYR A 206 10.07 3.09 6.94
C TYR A 206 8.57 3.29 6.87
N VAL A 207 8.13 4.25 6.06
CA VAL A 207 6.72 4.42 5.70
C VAL A 207 6.49 3.84 4.31
N ASN A 208 5.43 3.04 4.19
CA ASN A 208 4.87 2.63 2.91
C ASN A 208 3.52 3.34 2.77
N TYR A 209 3.35 4.09 1.68
CA TYR A 209 2.15 4.86 1.41
C TYR A 209 1.76 4.73 -0.05
N GLY A 210 0.47 4.90 -0.33
CA GLY A 210 -0.05 4.74 -1.67
C GLY A 210 -1.57 4.71 -1.72
N GLY A 211 -2.07 4.18 -2.82
CA GLY A 211 -3.49 4.03 -3.12
C GLY A 211 -3.74 4.01 -4.61
N TYR A 212 -4.99 4.18 -4.98
CA TYR A 212 -5.40 4.26 -6.37
C TYR A 212 -5.68 5.71 -6.78
N LEU A 213 -5.10 6.12 -7.91
CA LEU A 213 -5.26 7.43 -8.52
C LEU A 213 -5.85 7.28 -9.92
N SER A 214 -6.70 8.22 -10.31
CA SER A 214 -7.28 8.30 -11.66
C SER A 214 -7.66 9.72 -12.01
N ASP A 215 -7.87 10.02 -13.29
CA ASP A 215 -8.55 11.20 -13.75
C ASP A 215 -9.67 10.85 -14.75
N TRP A 216 -10.38 11.86 -15.29
CA TRP A 216 -11.45 11.62 -16.26
C TRP A 216 -10.94 11.33 -17.68
N GLY A 217 -9.94 12.01 -18.15
CA GLY A 217 -9.59 12.00 -19.57
C GLY A 217 -8.11 12.09 -19.88
N GLY A 218 -7.25 11.85 -18.92
CA GLY A 218 -5.82 11.98 -19.09
C GLY A 218 -5.35 13.43 -19.17
N SER A 219 -6.09 14.37 -18.57
CA SER A 219 -5.84 15.80 -18.65
C SER A 219 -5.49 16.43 -17.32
N ASP A 220 -6.15 16.03 -16.25
CA ASP A 220 -5.90 16.55 -14.91
C ASP A 220 -4.86 15.69 -14.19
N TYR A 221 -4.37 16.17 -13.08
CA TYR A 221 -3.23 15.51 -12.47
C TYR A 221 -3.42 15.32 -10.96
N PRO A 222 -3.95 14.17 -10.55
CA PRO A 222 -3.91 13.73 -9.15
C PRO A 222 -2.48 13.38 -8.75
N GLU A 223 -2.06 13.87 -7.58
CA GLU A 223 -0.75 13.62 -6.99
C GLU A 223 -0.87 13.31 -5.51
N MET A 224 0.06 12.53 -4.98
CA MET A 224 0.22 12.31 -3.55
C MET A 224 1.69 12.40 -3.13
N ALA A 225 1.91 12.78 -1.88
CA ALA A 225 3.22 12.78 -1.21
C ALA A 225 3.05 12.57 0.28
N VAL A 226 4.15 12.34 0.99
CA VAL A 226 4.17 12.40 2.45
C VAL A 226 5.19 13.43 2.93
N ALA A 227 4.82 14.18 3.99
CA ALA A 227 5.70 15.09 4.69
C ALA A 227 5.95 14.57 6.12
N PHE A 228 7.16 14.74 6.60
CA PHE A 228 7.62 14.30 7.92
C PHE A 228 7.79 15.52 8.83
N LEU A 229 7.16 15.49 10.00
CA LEU A 229 7.15 16.61 10.92
C LEU A 229 7.77 16.22 12.26
N ASP A 230 8.47 17.19 12.89
CA ASP A 230 9.02 17.05 14.25
C ASP A 230 7.94 17.25 15.35
N GLU A 231 8.36 17.21 16.62
CA GLU A 231 7.46 17.38 17.77
C GLU A 231 6.80 18.77 17.85
N ASP A 232 7.40 19.78 17.22
CA ASP A 232 6.87 21.15 17.15
C ASP A 232 5.98 21.37 15.91
N GLY A 233 5.83 20.34 15.04
CA GLY A 233 5.05 20.37 13.80
C GLY A 233 5.78 21.03 12.63
N TYR A 234 7.11 21.22 12.70
CA TYR A 234 7.88 21.69 11.56
C TYR A 234 8.24 20.55 10.61
N GLU A 235 8.09 20.81 9.32
CA GLU A 235 8.47 19.85 8.28
C GLU A 235 9.98 19.63 8.26
N ILE A 236 10.41 18.38 8.44
CA ILE A 236 11.81 17.95 8.39
C ILE A 236 12.20 17.57 6.98
N ASP A 237 11.30 16.85 6.28
CA ASP A 237 11.53 16.30 4.96
C ASP A 237 10.18 16.00 4.27
N ARG A 238 10.23 15.78 2.95
CA ARG A 238 9.06 15.43 2.13
C ARG A 238 9.49 14.55 0.96
N THR A 239 8.67 13.58 0.59
CA THR A 239 8.90 12.78 -0.62
C THR A 239 8.61 13.57 -1.89
N ASP A 240 9.15 13.09 -3.00
CA ASP A 240 8.70 13.54 -4.33
C ASP A 240 7.22 13.18 -4.53
N ASN A 241 6.51 14.00 -5.30
CA ASN A 241 5.12 13.73 -5.66
C ASN A 241 5.01 12.53 -6.60
N ILE A 242 4.03 11.70 -6.36
CA ILE A 242 3.64 10.60 -7.24
C ILE A 242 2.28 10.93 -7.83
N GLY A 243 2.16 10.93 -9.16
CA GLY A 243 0.91 11.29 -9.83
C GLY A 243 0.74 10.61 -11.17
N THR A 244 -0.41 10.81 -11.81
CA THR A 244 -0.75 10.16 -13.08
C THR A 244 -1.66 11.02 -13.94
N TYR A 245 -1.61 10.79 -15.27
CA TYR A 245 -2.61 11.25 -16.25
C TYR A 245 -3.49 10.09 -16.74
N ASN A 246 -3.52 8.97 -16.01
CA ASN A 246 -4.32 7.83 -16.42
C ASN A 246 -5.81 8.06 -16.12
N SER A 247 -6.65 7.83 -17.11
CA SER A 247 -8.11 7.89 -16.99
C SER A 247 -8.73 6.58 -16.50
N PHE A 248 -7.95 5.77 -15.81
CA PHE A 248 -8.37 4.55 -15.13
C PHE A 248 -7.63 4.43 -13.80
N TRP A 249 -8.24 3.77 -12.84
CA TRP A 249 -7.66 3.57 -11.53
C TRP A 249 -6.31 2.87 -11.64
N THR A 250 -5.27 3.55 -11.21
CA THR A 250 -3.88 3.07 -11.25
C THR A 250 -3.34 3.03 -9.84
N TYR A 251 -2.84 1.85 -9.46
CA TYR A 251 -2.21 1.66 -8.16
C TYR A 251 -0.83 2.28 -8.11
N PHE A 252 -0.56 3.01 -7.03
CA PHE A 252 0.76 3.54 -6.69
C PHE A 252 1.13 3.19 -5.26
N SER A 253 2.38 2.85 -5.05
CA SER A 253 2.96 2.76 -3.71
C SER A 253 4.40 3.22 -3.74
N ASN A 254 4.86 3.77 -2.63
CA ASN A 254 6.25 4.13 -2.42
C ASN A 254 6.64 3.80 -0.98
N GLU A 255 7.90 3.39 -0.82
CA GLU A 255 8.51 3.20 0.49
C GLU A 255 9.59 4.26 0.71
N TYR A 256 9.60 4.86 1.88
CA TYR A 256 10.54 5.91 2.23
C TYR A 256 11.04 5.71 3.66
N GLN A 257 12.35 5.86 3.88
CA GLN A 257 12.92 5.82 5.22
C GLN A 257 12.47 7.05 6.01
N ILE A 258 11.87 6.83 7.18
CA ILE A 258 11.38 7.93 8.00
C ILE A 258 12.59 8.68 8.58
N PRO A 259 12.71 10.01 8.37
CA PRO A 259 13.79 10.80 8.93
C PRO A 259 13.80 10.79 10.46
N VAL A 260 14.98 10.83 11.06
CA VAL A 260 15.11 10.94 12.52
C VAL A 260 14.42 12.20 13.05
N ASN A 261 13.92 12.13 14.27
CA ASN A 261 13.09 13.15 14.92
C ASN A 261 11.69 13.34 14.33
N THR A 262 11.24 12.53 13.38
CA THR A 262 9.84 12.57 12.94
C THR A 262 8.93 12.12 14.09
N ARG A 263 7.83 12.86 14.32
CA ARG A 263 6.79 12.56 15.33
C ARG A 263 5.39 12.50 14.72
N SER A 264 5.18 13.15 13.57
CA SER A 264 3.98 12.94 12.77
C SER A 264 4.31 12.89 11.29
N ILE A 265 3.42 12.26 10.51
CA ILE A 265 3.52 12.14 9.05
C ILE A 265 2.22 12.66 8.46
N GLN A 266 2.30 13.56 7.49
CA GLN A 266 1.16 14.03 6.73
C GLN A 266 1.10 13.29 5.38
N MET A 267 0.02 12.54 5.13
CA MET A 267 -0.35 12.08 3.80
C MET A 267 -1.02 13.25 3.07
N ILE A 268 -0.45 13.68 1.97
CA ILE A 268 -0.88 14.87 1.21
C ILE A 268 -1.43 14.42 -0.13
N LEU A 269 -2.62 14.89 -0.46
CA LEU A 269 -3.28 14.70 -1.75
C LEU A 269 -3.38 16.05 -2.45
N MET A 270 -3.05 16.08 -3.73
CA MET A 270 -3.09 17.30 -4.57
C MET A 270 -3.81 17.00 -5.87
N GLY A 271 -4.59 17.96 -6.34
CA GLY A 271 -5.26 17.88 -7.62
C GLY A 271 -5.03 19.15 -8.44
N THR A 272 -4.50 19.00 -9.65
CA THR A 272 -4.28 20.11 -10.57
C THR A 272 -5.09 19.94 -11.84
N ARG A 273 -5.96 20.92 -12.13
CA ARG A 273 -6.75 20.98 -13.36
C ARG A 273 -5.94 21.59 -14.50
N TYR A 274 -5.82 20.85 -15.59
CA TYR A 274 -5.19 21.32 -16.81
C TYR A 274 -6.17 21.50 -17.97
N ALA A 275 -7.36 20.87 -17.90
CA ALA A 275 -8.38 21.00 -18.94
C ALA A 275 -9.80 21.01 -18.34
N GLY A 276 -10.80 21.35 -19.16
CA GLY A 276 -12.21 21.33 -18.74
C GLY A 276 -12.59 22.38 -17.72
N ASP A 277 -13.73 22.18 -17.10
CA ASP A 277 -14.31 23.03 -16.07
C ASP A 277 -14.16 22.41 -14.67
N ASP A 278 -14.06 21.09 -14.59
CA ASP A 278 -13.94 20.30 -13.36
C ASP A 278 -12.48 19.94 -13.09
N ASN A 279 -12.15 19.58 -11.88
CA ASN A 279 -10.83 19.04 -11.53
C ASN A 279 -11.01 17.57 -11.16
N ASP A 280 -10.67 16.74 -12.13
CA ASP A 280 -10.92 15.30 -12.13
C ASP A 280 -9.80 14.51 -11.44
N SER A 281 -9.32 15.00 -10.31
CA SER A 281 -8.26 14.33 -9.53
C SER A 281 -8.86 13.38 -8.50
N TYR A 282 -8.87 12.09 -8.82
CA TYR A 282 -9.55 11.03 -8.08
C TYR A 282 -8.59 10.18 -7.26
N PHE A 283 -9.02 9.79 -6.04
CA PHE A 283 -8.26 8.96 -5.10
C PHE A 283 -9.15 7.96 -4.41
N ASP A 284 -8.65 6.74 -4.21
CA ASP A 284 -9.37 5.67 -3.51
C ASP A 284 -8.41 4.66 -2.87
N ASP A 285 -8.90 3.89 -1.89
CA ASP A 285 -8.16 2.85 -1.18
C ASP A 285 -6.74 3.30 -0.76
N LEU A 286 -6.65 4.48 -0.16
CA LEU A 286 -5.39 5.08 0.30
C LEU A 286 -4.83 4.33 1.51
N PHE A 287 -3.52 4.32 1.64
CA PHE A 287 -2.88 3.74 2.82
C PHE A 287 -1.60 4.47 3.21
N LEU A 288 -1.32 4.43 4.51
CA LEU A 288 -0.06 4.80 5.12
C LEU A 288 0.22 3.80 6.23
N LYS A 289 1.31 3.05 6.09
CA LYS A 289 1.71 1.98 7.01
C LYS A 289 3.17 2.13 7.37
N ILE A 290 3.53 1.76 8.58
CA ILE A 290 4.91 1.81 9.06
C ILE A 290 5.46 0.39 9.18
N TRP A 291 6.68 0.20 8.68
CA TRP A 291 7.50 -0.96 8.91
C TRP A 291 8.69 -0.60 9.79
N GLN A 292 9.01 -1.48 10.72
CA GLN A 292 10.15 -1.32 11.60
C GLN A 292 11.07 -2.54 11.44
N ASN A 293 12.37 -2.29 11.38
CA ASN A 293 13.32 -3.37 11.44
C ASN A 293 13.32 -3.94 12.88
N GLU A 294 13.17 -5.27 13.04
CA GLU A 294 13.20 -5.93 14.35
C GLU A 294 14.45 -5.58 15.19
N SER A 295 15.55 -5.19 14.53
CA SER A 295 16.77 -4.77 15.21
C SER A 295 16.61 -3.53 16.07
N CYS A 296 15.64 -2.65 15.79
CA CYS A 296 15.38 -1.48 16.63
C CYS A 296 14.52 -1.81 17.87
N LEU A 297 13.76 -2.90 17.78
CA LEU A 297 12.99 -3.41 18.91
C LEU A 297 13.89 -4.19 19.88
N ASN A 298 15.06 -4.61 19.42
CA ASN A 298 16.10 -5.20 20.24
C ASN A 298 16.94 -4.09 20.89
N LEU A 299 16.36 -3.40 21.85
CA LEU A 299 17.06 -2.41 22.65
C LEU A 299 18.28 -3.05 23.34
N LEU A 300 19.49 -2.73 22.83
CA LEU A 300 20.73 -3.13 23.49
C LEU A 300 20.65 -2.72 24.96
N GLY A 301 20.55 -3.72 25.85
CA GLY A 301 20.41 -3.50 27.28
C GLY A 301 18.99 -3.69 27.84
N ASP A 302 17.95 -3.93 27.04
CA ASP A 302 16.60 -4.34 27.50
C ASP A 302 16.53 -5.86 27.63
N LEU A 303 17.11 -6.41 28.70
CA LEU A 303 17.20 -7.86 28.88
C LEU A 303 15.90 -8.53 29.31
N ASN A 304 14.93 -7.73 29.80
CA ASN A 304 13.63 -8.24 30.26
C ASN A 304 12.51 -8.08 29.24
N GLN A 305 12.77 -7.42 28.07
CA GLN A 305 11.82 -7.19 26.97
C GLN A 305 10.60 -6.35 27.37
N ASP A 306 10.79 -5.40 28.30
CA ASP A 306 9.70 -4.50 28.69
C ASP A 306 9.72 -3.16 27.93
N THR A 307 10.61 -3.04 26.93
CA THR A 307 10.82 -1.86 26.09
C THR A 307 11.41 -0.64 26.83
N VAL A 308 11.83 -0.81 28.09
CA VAL A 308 12.38 0.26 28.91
C VAL A 308 13.71 -0.14 29.55
N ILE A 309 14.83 0.35 29.06
CA ILE A 309 16.12 0.12 29.71
C ILE A 309 16.13 0.79 31.09
N ASN A 310 16.11 -0.03 32.14
CA ASN A 310 16.03 0.42 33.52
C ASN A 310 16.82 -0.51 34.49
N ILE A 311 16.66 -0.31 35.78
CA ILE A 311 17.39 -1.08 36.79
C ILE A 311 17.04 -2.60 36.76
N LEU A 312 15.86 -2.97 36.21
CA LEU A 312 15.48 -4.38 36.14
C LEU A 312 16.36 -5.14 35.13
N ASP A 313 16.80 -4.48 34.05
CA ASP A 313 17.72 -5.06 33.07
C ASP A 313 19.10 -5.26 33.64
N VAL A 314 19.55 -4.29 34.44
CA VAL A 314 20.82 -4.40 35.17
C VAL A 314 20.78 -5.64 36.10
N ILE A 315 19.64 -5.92 36.73
CA ILE A 315 19.48 -7.12 37.59
C ILE A 315 19.55 -8.39 36.73
N VAL A 316 18.92 -8.42 35.56
CA VAL A 316 19.01 -9.59 34.65
C VAL A 316 20.45 -9.79 34.20
N LEU A 317 21.14 -8.72 33.79
CA LEU A 317 22.53 -8.76 33.35
C LEU A 317 23.48 -9.26 34.45
N ILE A 318 23.29 -8.81 35.71
CA ILE A 318 24.02 -9.30 36.85
C ILE A 318 23.80 -10.80 37.04
N ASN A 319 22.57 -11.30 36.93
CA ASN A 319 22.26 -12.71 37.10
C ASN A 319 22.95 -13.57 36.05
N ILE A 320 23.00 -13.10 34.81
CA ILE A 320 23.72 -13.78 33.72
C ILE A 320 25.22 -13.87 34.05
N ILE A 321 25.84 -12.77 34.47
CA ILE A 321 27.25 -12.72 34.83
C ILE A 321 27.56 -13.62 36.05
N LEU A 322 26.59 -13.80 36.95
CA LEU A 322 26.71 -14.71 38.10
C LEU A 322 26.45 -16.17 37.75
N GLY A 323 26.16 -16.51 36.51
CA GLY A 323 26.09 -17.86 35.98
C GLY A 323 24.70 -18.37 35.65
N GLN A 324 23.70 -17.49 35.55
CA GLN A 324 22.43 -17.83 34.90
C GLN A 324 22.66 -17.95 33.39
N SER A 325 22.15 -19.04 32.80
CA SER A 325 22.23 -19.16 31.33
C SER A 325 21.32 -18.11 30.65
N PRO A 326 21.85 -17.27 29.78
CA PRO A 326 21.04 -16.35 29.03
C PRO A 326 20.18 -17.11 28.00
N THR A 327 19.12 -16.47 27.51
CA THR A 327 18.41 -16.86 26.29
C THR A 327 19.19 -16.32 25.07
N ASP A 328 18.90 -16.82 23.86
CA ASP A 328 19.53 -16.34 22.62
C ASP A 328 19.36 -14.82 22.48
N TYR A 329 18.18 -14.30 22.78
CA TYR A 329 17.89 -12.87 22.85
C TYR A 329 18.79 -12.12 23.85
N GLN A 330 18.91 -12.64 25.08
CA GLN A 330 19.73 -12.01 26.11
C GLN A 330 21.23 -12.06 25.80
N GLU A 331 21.69 -13.04 25.02
CA GLU A 331 23.06 -13.09 24.52
C GLU A 331 23.33 -11.95 23.54
N GLU A 332 22.36 -11.67 22.64
CA GLU A 332 22.48 -10.64 21.61
C GLU A 332 22.47 -9.24 22.21
N ILE A 333 21.48 -8.91 23.05
CA ILE A 333 21.27 -7.57 23.56
C ILE A 333 22.04 -7.26 24.85
N GLY A 334 22.53 -8.29 25.56
CA GLY A 334 23.28 -8.14 26.80
C GLY A 334 24.76 -7.76 26.59
N ASP A 335 25.30 -8.03 25.41
CA ASP A 335 26.62 -7.57 24.97
C ASP A 335 26.51 -6.15 24.41
N VAL A 336 26.34 -5.19 25.31
CA VAL A 336 26.05 -3.79 24.95
C VAL A 336 27.24 -3.09 24.29
N ASN A 337 28.46 -3.54 24.56
CA ASN A 337 29.68 -3.03 23.92
C ASN A 337 30.08 -3.81 22.66
N GLN A 338 29.35 -4.87 22.32
CA GLN A 338 29.56 -5.73 21.14
C GLN A 338 30.97 -6.32 21.04
N ASP A 339 31.57 -6.67 22.21
CA ASP A 339 32.89 -7.30 22.24
C ASP A 339 32.82 -8.85 22.24
N GLY A 340 31.62 -9.42 22.22
CA GLY A 340 31.33 -10.85 22.18
C GLY A 340 31.31 -11.50 23.57
N ILE A 341 31.32 -10.74 24.67
CA ILE A 341 31.35 -11.26 26.03
C ILE A 341 30.48 -10.43 26.97
N ILE A 342 29.40 -10.99 27.46
CA ILE A 342 28.60 -10.34 28.51
C ILE A 342 29.39 -10.29 29.82
N ASN A 343 29.73 -9.09 30.29
CA ASN A 343 30.53 -8.89 31.47
C ASN A 343 30.19 -7.56 32.21
N VAL A 344 31.02 -7.16 33.18
CA VAL A 344 30.77 -5.96 34.00
C VAL A 344 30.82 -4.66 33.17
N LEU A 345 31.50 -4.65 32.01
CA LEU A 345 31.56 -3.46 31.17
C LEU A 345 30.19 -3.15 30.56
N ASP A 346 29.41 -4.17 30.25
CA ASP A 346 28.03 -4.04 29.73
C ASP A 346 27.11 -3.44 30.80
N ILE A 347 27.26 -3.87 32.06
CA ILE A 347 26.53 -3.25 33.20
C ILE A 347 26.79 -1.75 33.24
N ILE A 348 28.05 -1.35 33.09
CA ILE A 348 28.44 0.08 33.14
C ILE A 348 27.78 0.85 32.02
N LEU A 349 27.68 0.26 30.81
CA LEU A 349 27.01 0.89 29.67
C LEU A 349 25.51 0.99 29.86
N VAL A 350 24.84 -0.07 30.34
CA VAL A 350 23.40 -0.01 30.66
C VAL A 350 23.11 1.05 31.72
N VAL A 351 23.93 1.14 32.76
CA VAL A 351 23.79 2.17 33.80
C VAL A 351 23.99 3.56 33.20
N ASN A 352 24.94 3.74 32.28
CA ASN A 352 25.15 5.03 31.61
C ASN A 352 23.97 5.41 30.74
N ILE A 353 23.35 4.45 30.02
CA ILE A 353 22.11 4.69 29.25
C ILE A 353 21.00 5.15 30.19
N ILE A 354 20.81 4.50 31.34
CA ILE A 354 19.78 4.87 32.33
C ILE A 354 20.00 6.26 32.90
N LEU A 355 21.23 6.69 33.09
CA LEU A 355 21.57 7.98 33.73
C LEU A 355 21.54 9.16 32.75
N ASN A 356 21.57 8.93 31.45
CA ASN A 356 21.61 9.96 30.43
C ASN A 356 20.24 10.10 29.67
N ARG A 357 19.21 9.45 30.15
CA ARG A 357 17.81 9.61 29.68
C ARG A 357 17.08 10.71 30.41
#